data_a6aeaaf4fd1f45e902d810dd2df1835b
#
_entry.id   a6aeaaf4fd1f45e902d810dd2df1835b
#
_cell.length_a   1.000
_cell.length_b   1.000
_cell.length_c   1.000
_cell.angle_alpha   90.00
_cell.angle_beta   90.00
_cell.angle_gamma   90.00
#
_symmetry.space_group_name_H-M   'P 1'
#
loop_
_entity.id
_entity.type
_entity.pdbx_description
1 polymer ?
#
loop_
_entity_poly.entity_id
_entity_poly.type
_entity_poly.pdbx_seq_one_letter_code
_entity_poly.pdbx_strand_id
1 'polypeptide(L)'
;YVYSTQAEKTNYIREVFQTIVERDIIQRYKLSDAFLLNKIAEYLMGNVSNTTSARSVTGVLQTEQMNTNHVTVRNYMDYLCRTFLFYQVKRYDIQGKEYLRMMDKFYLVDSGIRYAILGTRNMDYGRIYENIVALELLRRGYTIYVGKLYQKEVDFVAMRGSEKIYIQVSDNISSQETFEREYTPLLQIKDVYPKFIIARTRVPQYDYQGIQIIDLAEWLTNNIE
;
A
#
# COMPACT_ATOMS: atom_id res chain seq x y z
N TYR A 1 -18.47 -13.78 16.67
CA TYR A 1 -17.80 -12.56 17.07
C TYR A 1 -17.57 -12.59 18.59
N VAL A 2 -16.29 -12.69 19.01
CA VAL A 2 -15.88 -12.82 20.43
C VAL A 2 -15.93 -11.44 21.14
N TYR A 3 -15.70 -10.35 20.40
CA TYR A 3 -15.62 -8.99 20.95
C TYR A 3 -16.86 -8.16 20.58
N SER A 4 -17.53 -7.61 21.59
CA SER A 4 -18.80 -6.90 21.42
C SER A 4 -18.62 -5.40 21.21
N THR A 5 -17.59 -4.80 21.80
CA THR A 5 -17.35 -3.36 21.73
C THR A 5 -16.20 -2.97 20.80
N GLN A 6 -16.23 -1.75 20.26
CA GLN A 6 -15.14 -1.23 19.45
C GLN A 6 -13.82 -1.12 20.23
N ALA A 7 -13.89 -0.82 21.52
CA ALA A 7 -12.71 -0.76 22.39
C ALA A 7 -12.04 -2.12 22.53
N GLU A 8 -12.81 -3.19 22.76
CA GLU A 8 -12.29 -4.55 22.83
C GLU A 8 -11.63 -4.98 21.52
N LYS A 9 -12.26 -4.69 20.39
CA LYS A 9 -11.68 -4.98 19.06
C LYS A 9 -10.35 -4.26 18.84
N THR A 10 -10.31 -2.97 19.20
CA THR A 10 -9.09 -2.15 19.07
C THR A 10 -7.97 -2.68 19.97
N ASN A 11 -8.28 -3.05 21.22
CA ASN A 11 -7.30 -3.61 22.16
C ASN A 11 -6.76 -4.95 21.65
N TYR A 12 -7.63 -5.84 21.17
CA TYR A 12 -7.22 -7.13 20.60
C TYR A 12 -6.26 -6.94 19.41
N ILE A 13 -6.59 -6.04 18.47
CA ILE A 13 -5.72 -5.78 17.31
C ILE A 13 -4.37 -5.22 17.77
N ARG A 14 -4.37 -4.35 18.79
CA ARG A 14 -3.12 -3.82 19.39
C ARG A 14 -2.27 -4.91 20.02
N GLU A 15 -2.88 -5.82 20.75
CA GLU A 15 -2.20 -6.98 21.37
C GLU A 15 -1.63 -7.93 20.31
N VAL A 16 -2.37 -8.19 19.22
CA VAL A 16 -1.87 -8.98 18.09
C VAL A 16 -0.65 -8.32 17.47
N PHE A 17 -0.71 -7.02 17.20
CA PHE A 17 0.43 -6.28 16.66
C PHE A 17 1.65 -6.36 17.59
N GLN A 18 1.45 -6.12 18.90
CA GLN A 18 2.53 -6.19 19.90
C GLN A 18 3.13 -7.60 19.98
N THR A 19 2.29 -8.63 19.90
CA THR A 19 2.75 -10.03 19.92
C THR A 19 3.64 -10.34 18.71
N ILE A 20 3.26 -9.89 17.52
CA ILE A 20 4.08 -10.08 16.31
C ILE A 20 5.41 -9.34 16.44
N VAL A 21 5.38 -8.08 16.89
CA VAL A 21 6.59 -7.27 17.08
C VAL A 21 7.53 -7.90 18.10
N GLU A 22 7.01 -8.30 19.25
CA GLU A 22 7.82 -8.84 20.34
C GLU A 22 8.37 -10.23 19.99
N ARG A 23 7.51 -11.18 19.66
CA ARG A 23 7.87 -12.58 19.46
C ARG A 23 8.57 -12.82 18.12
N ASP A 24 8.00 -12.30 17.04
CA ASP A 24 8.41 -12.68 15.68
C ASP A 24 9.50 -11.76 15.12
N ILE A 25 9.74 -10.59 15.77
CA ILE A 25 10.82 -9.68 15.36
C ILE A 25 11.85 -9.52 16.47
N ILE A 26 11.49 -8.93 17.62
CA ILE A 26 12.48 -8.55 18.65
C ILE A 26 13.21 -9.80 19.18
N GLN A 27 12.49 -10.81 19.61
CA GLN A 27 13.08 -12.04 20.15
C GLN A 27 13.82 -12.83 19.05
N ARG A 28 13.23 -12.95 17.86
CA ARG A 28 13.80 -13.73 16.76
C ARG A 28 15.12 -13.14 16.25
N TYR A 29 15.19 -11.82 16.09
CA TYR A 29 16.37 -11.11 15.57
C TYR A 29 17.26 -10.54 16.68
N LYS A 30 16.90 -10.77 17.97
CA LYS A 30 17.63 -10.29 19.16
C LYS A 30 17.87 -8.79 19.12
N LEU A 31 16.81 -8.03 18.81
CA LEU A 31 16.92 -6.59 18.70
C LEU A 31 17.02 -5.94 20.08
N SER A 32 17.94 -4.99 20.23
CA SER A 32 18.12 -4.21 21.46
C SER A 32 17.25 -2.97 21.52
N ASP A 33 16.77 -2.47 20.36
CA ASP A 33 16.02 -1.21 20.27
C ASP A 33 14.58 -1.46 19.74
N ALA A 34 13.71 -1.91 20.65
CA ALA A 34 12.30 -2.11 20.39
C ALA A 34 11.58 -0.78 20.10
N PHE A 35 12.02 0.34 20.71
CA PHE A 35 11.41 1.64 20.52
C PHE A 35 11.61 2.11 19.08
N LEU A 36 12.81 2.03 18.54
CA LEU A 36 13.12 2.36 17.15
C LEU A 36 12.29 1.52 16.16
N LEU A 37 12.13 0.21 16.42
CA LEU A 37 11.33 -0.68 15.58
C LEU A 37 9.87 -0.22 15.53
N ASN A 38 9.27 0.10 16.69
CA ASN A 38 7.91 0.60 16.76
C ASN A 38 7.74 1.94 16.03
N LYS A 39 8.71 2.86 16.17
CA LYS A 39 8.70 4.14 15.43
C LYS A 39 8.76 3.94 13.92
N ILE A 40 9.55 3.00 13.43
CA ILE A 40 9.59 2.65 11.99
C ILE A 40 8.25 2.07 11.55
N ALA A 41 7.64 1.18 12.34
CA ALA A 41 6.33 0.62 12.03
C ALA A 41 5.24 1.70 11.99
N GLU A 42 5.19 2.60 12.98
CA GLU A 42 4.28 3.75 13.02
C GLU A 42 4.46 4.66 11.79
N TYR A 43 5.70 4.95 11.41
CA TYR A 43 6.01 5.74 10.22
C TYR A 43 5.46 5.07 8.95
N LEU A 44 5.70 3.76 8.76
CA LEU A 44 5.20 3.03 7.60
C LEU A 44 3.67 2.98 7.58
N MET A 45 3.00 2.79 8.73
CA MET A 45 1.54 2.84 8.84
C MET A 45 0.97 4.22 8.46
N GLY A 46 1.65 5.29 8.88
CA GLY A 46 1.26 6.67 8.54
C GLY A 46 1.51 7.03 7.09
N ASN A 47 2.42 6.32 6.42
CA ASN A 47 2.84 6.54 5.04
C ASN A 47 2.49 5.36 4.11
N VAL A 48 1.47 4.58 4.46
CA VAL A 48 0.93 3.53 3.58
C VAL A 48 0.63 4.11 2.19
N SER A 49 0.97 3.36 1.14
CA SER A 49 0.80 3.78 -0.27
C SER A 49 1.68 4.95 -0.73
N ASN A 50 2.50 5.53 0.15
CA ASN A 50 3.49 6.52 -0.27
C ASN A 50 4.83 5.86 -0.63
N THR A 51 5.49 6.42 -1.64
CA THR A 51 6.88 6.02 -1.95
C THR A 51 7.80 6.32 -0.77
N THR A 52 8.48 5.30 -0.30
CA THR A 52 9.30 5.35 0.92
C THR A 52 10.64 4.67 0.70
N SER A 53 11.68 5.20 1.32
CA SER A 53 13.02 4.60 1.34
C SER A 53 13.58 4.59 2.77
N ALA A 54 14.51 3.66 3.06
CA ALA A 54 15.18 3.65 4.35
C ALA A 54 15.88 4.99 4.66
N ARG A 55 16.38 5.71 3.64
CA ARG A 55 16.99 7.02 3.81
C ARG A 55 15.98 8.09 4.21
N SER A 56 14.81 8.13 3.58
CA SER A 56 13.75 9.09 3.94
C SER A 56 13.24 8.85 5.35
N VAL A 57 13.02 7.58 5.73
CA VAL A 57 12.65 7.20 7.11
C VAL A 57 13.72 7.63 8.11
N THR A 58 15.00 7.33 7.82
CA THR A 58 16.12 7.75 8.68
C THR A 58 16.16 9.26 8.89
N GLY A 59 15.97 10.03 7.81
CA GLY A 59 15.96 11.50 7.91
C GLY A 59 14.88 12.01 8.87
N VAL A 60 13.66 11.46 8.78
CA VAL A 60 12.58 11.83 9.71
C VAL A 60 12.90 11.45 11.15
N LEU A 61 13.37 10.21 11.39
CA LEU A 61 13.72 9.76 12.74
C LEU A 61 14.86 10.58 13.37
N GLN A 62 15.82 11.01 12.56
CA GLN A 62 16.91 11.89 13.02
C GLN A 62 16.41 13.30 13.37
N THR A 63 15.38 13.84 12.69
CA THR A 63 14.74 15.10 13.11
C THR A 63 14.01 14.97 14.45
N GLU A 64 13.58 13.76 14.81
CA GLU A 64 13.03 13.41 16.13
C GLU A 64 14.12 13.05 17.16
N GLN A 65 15.38 13.40 16.88
CA GLN A 65 16.56 13.17 17.74
C GLN A 65 16.88 11.69 17.99
N MET A 66 16.42 10.79 17.14
CA MET A 66 16.75 9.38 17.24
C MET A 66 18.11 9.09 16.62
N ASN A 67 18.99 8.45 17.40
CA ASN A 67 20.32 8.04 16.92
C ASN A 67 20.21 6.75 16.11
N THR A 68 20.05 6.87 14.79
CA THR A 68 19.93 5.72 13.88
C THR A 68 20.58 6.02 12.53
N ASN A 69 20.76 4.98 11.73
CA ASN A 69 21.30 5.06 10.37
C ASN A 69 20.45 4.25 9.38
N HIS A 70 20.63 4.53 8.09
CA HIS A 70 19.81 3.94 7.02
C HIS A 70 20.00 2.42 6.87
N VAL A 71 21.08 1.82 7.37
CA VAL A 71 21.29 0.36 7.33
C VAL A 71 20.42 -0.31 8.38
N THR A 72 20.42 0.21 9.60
CA THR A 72 19.57 -0.27 10.69
C THR A 72 18.09 -0.12 10.34
N VAL A 73 17.69 1.05 9.84
CA VAL A 73 16.31 1.31 9.40
C VAL A 73 15.90 0.33 8.30
N ARG A 74 16.74 0.10 7.29
CA ARG A 74 16.48 -0.88 6.23
C ARG A 74 16.24 -2.30 6.78
N ASN A 75 17.11 -2.74 7.69
CA ASN A 75 16.99 -4.07 8.30
C ASN A 75 15.66 -4.20 9.08
N TYR A 76 15.27 -3.16 9.83
CA TYR A 76 14.00 -3.17 10.57
C TYR A 76 12.78 -3.17 9.65
N MET A 77 12.82 -2.39 8.56
CA MET A 77 11.78 -2.45 7.52
C MET A 77 11.69 -3.85 6.88
N ASP A 78 12.84 -4.49 6.61
CA ASP A 78 12.86 -5.87 6.09
C ASP A 78 12.26 -6.88 7.09
N TYR A 79 12.55 -6.75 8.39
CA TYR A 79 11.97 -7.63 9.41
C TYR A 79 10.44 -7.48 9.50
N LEU A 80 9.92 -6.23 9.42
CA LEU A 80 8.48 -5.96 9.35
C LEU A 80 7.83 -6.59 8.12
N CYS A 81 8.53 -6.62 6.98
CA CYS A 81 8.03 -7.28 5.78
C CYS A 81 8.09 -8.82 5.89
N ARG A 82 9.15 -9.39 6.50
CA ARG A 82 9.29 -10.85 6.70
C ARG A 82 8.26 -11.44 7.64
N THR A 83 7.65 -10.64 8.50
CA THR A 83 6.53 -11.06 9.36
C THR A 83 5.16 -10.86 8.72
N PHE A 84 5.14 -10.44 7.46
CA PHE A 84 3.91 -10.12 6.72
C PHE A 84 3.07 -8.99 7.33
N LEU A 85 3.64 -8.19 8.25
CA LEU A 85 2.98 -6.96 8.69
C LEU A 85 2.89 -5.94 7.55
N PHE A 86 3.93 -5.91 6.69
CA PHE A 86 3.95 -5.04 5.51
C PHE A 86 4.34 -5.84 4.28
N TYR A 87 3.79 -5.42 3.14
CA TYR A 87 4.18 -5.87 1.80
C TYR A 87 4.95 -4.75 1.12
N GLN A 88 6.24 -5.00 0.84
CA GLN A 88 7.07 -4.09 0.06
C GLN A 88 6.81 -4.31 -1.42
N VAL A 89 6.36 -3.26 -2.12
CA VAL A 89 6.05 -3.27 -3.54
C VAL A 89 7.04 -2.41 -4.29
N LYS A 90 7.79 -3.04 -5.17
CA LYS A 90 8.84 -2.41 -5.98
C LYS A 90 8.24 -1.61 -7.13
N ARG A 91 9.03 -0.68 -7.68
CA ARG A 91 8.64 0.09 -8.85
C ARG A 91 8.99 -0.64 -10.14
N TYR A 92 8.16 -0.44 -11.15
CA TYR A 92 8.32 -0.97 -12.49
C TYR A 92 8.20 0.17 -13.51
N ASP A 93 9.23 0.35 -14.34
CA ASP A 93 9.18 1.29 -15.46
C ASP A 93 8.35 0.69 -16.59
N ILE A 94 7.18 1.27 -16.85
CA ILE A 94 6.23 0.75 -17.84
C ILE A 94 6.79 0.88 -19.25
N GLN A 95 7.52 1.96 -19.54
CA GLN A 95 8.12 2.21 -20.84
C GLN A 95 9.39 1.38 -21.06
N GLY A 96 10.31 1.41 -20.09
CA GLY A 96 11.57 0.65 -20.14
C GLY A 96 11.38 -0.84 -19.92
N LYS A 97 10.23 -1.27 -19.40
CA LYS A 97 9.91 -2.66 -19.03
C LYS A 97 10.94 -3.27 -18.07
N GLU A 98 11.38 -2.47 -17.11
CA GLU A 98 12.40 -2.85 -16.15
C GLU A 98 12.02 -2.55 -14.70
N TYR A 99 12.61 -3.29 -13.76
CA TYR A 99 12.40 -3.09 -12.34
C TYR A 99 13.32 -2.02 -11.79
N LEU A 100 12.75 -1.04 -11.09
CA LEU A 100 13.51 0.04 -10.47
C LEU A 100 13.89 -0.33 -9.03
N ARG A 101 15.06 0.11 -8.58
CA ARG A 101 15.63 -0.25 -7.28
C ARG A 101 15.43 0.82 -6.19
N MET A 102 14.60 1.82 -6.42
CA MET A 102 14.49 2.98 -5.53
C MET A 102 13.05 3.35 -5.24
N MET A 103 12.79 3.74 -4.00
CA MET A 103 11.52 4.32 -3.54
C MET A 103 10.32 3.37 -3.72
N ASP A 104 10.28 2.31 -2.92
CA ASP A 104 9.20 1.34 -2.91
C ASP A 104 7.97 1.89 -2.15
N LYS A 105 6.78 1.33 -2.41
CA LYS A 105 5.62 1.52 -1.54
C LYS A 105 5.50 0.36 -0.55
N PHE A 106 4.92 0.66 0.60
CA PHE A 106 4.65 -0.33 1.65
C PHE A 106 3.17 -0.37 1.92
N TYR A 107 2.59 -1.57 1.86
CA TYR A 107 1.18 -1.83 2.15
C TYR A 107 1.05 -2.63 3.42
N LEU A 108 0.15 -2.21 4.30
CA LEU A 108 -0.10 -2.84 5.59
C LEU A 108 -1.07 -4.01 5.43
N VAL A 109 -0.78 -5.15 6.05
CA VAL A 109 -1.59 -6.39 5.94
C VAL A 109 -3.04 -6.21 6.35
N ASP A 110 -3.33 -5.30 7.29
CA ASP A 110 -4.69 -5.00 7.76
C ASP A 110 -4.76 -3.52 8.19
N SER A 111 -5.62 -2.76 7.55
CA SER A 111 -5.86 -1.35 7.91
C SER A 111 -6.39 -1.18 9.34
N GLY A 112 -6.99 -2.21 9.94
CA GLY A 112 -7.40 -2.22 11.35
C GLY A 112 -6.23 -2.03 12.31
N ILE A 113 -5.03 -2.52 11.95
CA ILE A 113 -3.80 -2.30 12.74
C ILE A 113 -3.45 -0.81 12.77
N ARG A 114 -3.52 -0.13 11.61
CA ARG A 114 -3.31 1.32 11.55
C ARG A 114 -4.29 2.08 12.45
N TYR A 115 -5.57 1.70 12.41
CA TYR A 115 -6.58 2.32 13.27
C TYR A 115 -6.30 2.07 14.75
N ALA A 116 -5.91 0.86 15.12
CA ALA A 116 -5.63 0.52 16.50
C ALA A 116 -4.40 1.25 17.05
N ILE A 117 -3.36 1.47 16.24
CA ILE A 117 -2.08 2.06 16.68
C ILE A 117 -2.10 3.60 16.55
N LEU A 118 -2.49 4.13 15.38
CA LEU A 118 -2.42 5.57 15.07
C LEU A 118 -3.75 6.31 15.28
N GLY A 119 -4.86 5.59 15.46
CA GLY A 119 -6.20 6.17 15.52
C GLY A 119 -6.71 6.64 14.17
N THR A 120 -7.75 7.51 14.20
CA THR A 120 -8.46 7.98 13.00
C THR A 120 -8.02 9.36 12.52
N ARG A 121 -7.05 9.98 13.17
CA ARG A 121 -6.57 11.31 12.79
C ARG A 121 -5.83 11.25 11.45
N ASN A 122 -6.03 12.30 10.63
CA ASN A 122 -5.35 12.50 9.34
C ASN A 122 -5.50 11.29 8.40
N MET A 123 -6.71 10.75 8.31
CA MET A 123 -6.99 9.64 7.40
C MET A 123 -7.10 10.14 5.97
N ASP A 124 -6.26 9.57 5.12
CA ASP A 124 -6.34 9.69 3.67
C ASP A 124 -7.04 8.42 3.14
N TYR A 125 -8.30 8.55 2.75
CA TYR A 125 -9.09 7.42 2.24
C TYR A 125 -8.57 6.88 0.92
N GLY A 126 -8.00 7.71 0.06
CA GLY A 126 -7.38 7.27 -1.19
C GLY A 126 -6.28 6.25 -0.92
N ARG A 127 -5.38 6.55 0.02
CA ARG A 127 -4.31 5.62 0.43
C ARG A 127 -4.82 4.34 1.08
N ILE A 128 -5.90 4.44 1.86
CA ILE A 128 -6.52 3.25 2.47
C ILE A 128 -7.12 2.36 1.38
N TYR A 129 -7.81 2.93 0.39
CA TYR A 129 -8.38 2.18 -0.71
C TYR A 129 -7.29 1.57 -1.58
N GLU A 130 -6.20 2.29 -1.84
CA GLU A 130 -5.03 1.74 -2.53
C GLU A 130 -4.44 0.55 -1.76
N ASN A 131 -4.32 0.65 -0.42
CA ASN A 131 -3.89 -0.48 0.41
C ASN A 131 -4.83 -1.69 0.30
N ILE A 132 -6.14 -1.47 0.32
CA ILE A 132 -7.14 -2.53 0.17
C ILE A 132 -7.01 -3.20 -1.21
N VAL A 133 -6.87 -2.42 -2.27
CA VAL A 133 -6.68 -2.94 -3.63
C VAL A 133 -5.38 -3.72 -3.75
N ALA A 134 -4.28 -3.25 -3.13
CA ALA A 134 -3.02 -3.98 -3.09
C ALA A 134 -3.17 -5.38 -2.48
N LEU A 135 -3.82 -5.46 -1.31
CA LEU A 135 -4.05 -6.72 -0.62
C LEU A 135 -4.95 -7.67 -1.42
N GLU A 136 -5.99 -7.13 -2.03
CA GLU A 136 -6.90 -7.93 -2.86
C GLU A 136 -6.21 -8.46 -4.12
N LEU A 137 -5.36 -7.67 -4.79
CA LEU A 137 -4.55 -8.13 -5.92
C LEU A 137 -3.61 -9.27 -5.50
N LEU A 138 -2.93 -9.12 -4.35
CA LEU A 138 -2.08 -10.19 -3.80
C LEU A 138 -2.91 -11.45 -3.49
N ARG A 139 -4.10 -11.30 -2.89
CA ARG A 139 -5.02 -12.41 -2.62
C ARG A 139 -5.47 -13.13 -3.90
N ARG A 140 -5.67 -12.38 -4.99
CA ARG A 140 -6.00 -12.93 -6.32
C ARG A 140 -4.79 -13.57 -7.03
N GLY A 141 -3.62 -13.61 -6.39
CA GLY A 141 -2.40 -14.23 -6.90
C GLY A 141 -1.61 -13.37 -7.89
N TYR A 142 -1.88 -12.08 -7.96
CA TYR A 142 -1.05 -11.17 -8.74
C TYR A 142 0.25 -10.82 -8.01
N THR A 143 1.33 -10.72 -8.75
CA THR A 143 2.52 -9.98 -8.35
C THR A 143 2.30 -8.52 -8.73
N ILE A 144 2.42 -7.61 -7.76
CA ILE A 144 2.13 -6.19 -7.97
C ILE A 144 3.38 -5.34 -7.95
N TYR A 145 3.35 -4.27 -8.73
CA TYR A 145 4.41 -3.25 -8.82
C TYR A 145 3.77 -1.87 -8.87
N VAL A 146 4.49 -0.86 -8.37
CA VAL A 146 4.14 0.54 -8.60
C VAL A 146 4.62 0.94 -9.98
N GLY A 147 3.72 1.33 -10.86
CA GLY A 147 4.07 1.72 -12.22
C GLY A 147 4.71 3.10 -12.28
N LYS A 148 5.80 3.24 -13.03
CA LYS A 148 6.36 4.52 -13.43
C LYS A 148 6.17 4.69 -14.93
N LEU A 149 5.55 5.81 -15.33
CA LEU A 149 5.40 6.19 -16.73
C LEU A 149 5.90 7.64 -16.90
N TYR A 150 7.13 7.81 -17.39
CA TYR A 150 7.81 9.10 -17.43
C TYR A 150 7.92 9.73 -16.03
N GLN A 151 7.22 10.85 -15.82
CA GLN A 151 7.16 11.55 -14.51
C GLN A 151 5.88 11.22 -13.73
N LYS A 152 5.00 10.39 -14.29
CA LYS A 152 3.73 9.99 -13.66
C LYS A 152 3.86 8.63 -13.00
N GLU A 153 3.02 8.41 -12.02
CA GLU A 153 2.86 7.14 -11.35
C GLU A 153 1.55 6.46 -11.81
N VAL A 154 1.58 5.13 -11.88
CA VAL A 154 0.40 4.27 -11.99
C VAL A 154 0.41 3.41 -10.74
N ASP A 155 -0.67 3.41 -9.97
CA ASP A 155 -0.67 2.80 -8.65
C ASP A 155 -0.27 1.34 -8.71
N PHE A 156 -0.84 0.57 -9.67
CA PHE A 156 -0.46 -0.82 -9.83
C PHE A 156 -0.22 -1.22 -11.29
N VAL A 157 0.88 -1.94 -11.48
CA VAL A 157 1.09 -2.88 -12.57
C VAL A 157 0.99 -4.27 -11.98
N ALA A 158 -0.11 -4.98 -12.22
CA ALA A 158 -0.35 -6.29 -11.65
C ALA A 158 -0.17 -7.38 -12.71
N MET A 159 0.62 -8.41 -12.38
CA MET A 159 1.00 -9.49 -13.30
C MET A 159 0.68 -10.86 -12.69
N ARG A 160 0.07 -11.75 -13.50
CA ARG A 160 -0.24 -13.12 -13.11
C ARG A 160 -0.09 -14.03 -14.32
N GLY A 161 0.96 -14.85 -14.37
CA GLY A 161 1.30 -15.64 -15.56
C GLY A 161 1.54 -14.75 -16.78
N SER A 162 0.71 -14.89 -17.82
CA SER A 162 0.75 -14.04 -19.03
C SER A 162 -0.13 -12.79 -18.91
N GLU A 163 -0.94 -12.68 -17.88
CA GLU A 163 -1.80 -11.52 -17.65
C GLU A 163 -1.03 -10.34 -17.12
N LYS A 164 -1.36 -9.17 -17.60
CA LYS A 164 -0.92 -7.89 -17.07
C LYS A 164 -2.08 -6.91 -17.10
N ILE A 165 -2.27 -6.18 -16.01
CA ILE A 165 -3.27 -5.13 -15.92
C ILE A 165 -2.67 -3.89 -15.27
N TYR A 166 -3.26 -2.73 -15.56
CA TYR A 166 -2.89 -1.44 -14.96
C TYR A 166 -4.06 -0.90 -14.17
N ILE A 167 -3.80 -0.42 -12.97
CA ILE A 167 -4.85 0.06 -12.07
C ILE A 167 -4.45 1.40 -11.45
N GLN A 168 -5.37 2.37 -11.49
CA GLN A 168 -5.39 3.56 -10.64
C GLN A 168 -6.47 3.40 -9.58
N VAL A 169 -6.21 3.94 -8.39
CA VAL A 169 -7.15 3.89 -7.26
C VAL A 169 -7.43 5.28 -6.75
N SER A 170 -8.71 5.62 -6.59
CA SER A 170 -9.12 6.92 -6.07
C SER A 170 -10.25 6.79 -5.06
N ASP A 171 -10.33 7.69 -4.09
CA ASP A 171 -11.48 7.75 -3.18
C ASP A 171 -12.69 8.42 -3.84
N ASN A 172 -12.44 9.32 -4.78
CA ASN A 172 -13.48 10.06 -5.50
C ASN A 172 -12.98 10.53 -6.86
N ILE A 173 -13.78 10.32 -7.90
CA ILE A 173 -13.55 10.79 -9.28
C ILE A 173 -14.70 11.66 -9.82
N SER A 174 -15.48 12.27 -8.91
CA SER A 174 -16.64 13.10 -9.33
C SER A 174 -16.26 14.45 -9.91
N SER A 175 -15.09 15.01 -9.55
CA SER A 175 -14.59 16.22 -10.18
C SER A 175 -13.84 15.91 -11.47
N GLN A 176 -14.01 16.77 -12.48
CA GLN A 176 -13.31 16.65 -13.76
C GLN A 176 -11.78 16.62 -13.56
N GLU A 177 -11.26 17.49 -12.71
CA GLU A 177 -9.82 17.56 -12.41
C GLU A 177 -9.27 16.26 -11.82
N THR A 178 -9.96 15.68 -10.83
CA THR A 178 -9.55 14.40 -10.24
C THR A 178 -9.63 13.28 -11.25
N PHE A 179 -10.73 13.21 -12.01
CA PHE A 179 -10.89 12.19 -13.04
C PHE A 179 -9.79 12.28 -14.10
N GLU A 180 -9.46 13.47 -14.59
CA GLU A 180 -8.38 13.69 -15.56
C GLU A 180 -7.01 13.28 -15.02
N ARG A 181 -6.75 13.54 -13.75
CA ARG A 181 -5.53 13.12 -13.07
C ARG A 181 -5.38 11.60 -13.06
N GLU A 182 -6.46 10.85 -12.80
CA GLU A 182 -6.44 9.40 -12.69
C GLU A 182 -6.39 8.71 -14.07
N TYR A 183 -7.15 9.17 -15.05
CA TYR A 183 -7.18 8.48 -16.33
C TYR A 183 -6.01 8.84 -17.27
N THR A 184 -5.46 10.04 -17.17
CA THR A 184 -4.41 10.51 -18.10
C THR A 184 -3.16 9.61 -18.10
N PRO A 185 -2.62 9.14 -16.96
CA PRO A 185 -1.51 8.20 -16.96
C PRO A 185 -1.84 6.91 -17.72
N LEU A 186 -3.03 6.36 -17.51
CA LEU A 186 -3.47 5.12 -18.16
C LEU A 186 -3.62 5.26 -19.67
N LEU A 187 -4.14 6.38 -20.17
CA LEU A 187 -4.23 6.66 -21.61
C LEU A 187 -2.87 6.76 -22.31
N GLN A 188 -1.84 7.16 -21.59
CA GLN A 188 -0.49 7.28 -22.14
C GLN A 188 0.22 5.92 -22.27
N ILE A 189 -0.29 4.86 -21.68
CA ILE A 189 0.24 3.51 -21.83
C ILE A 189 -0.16 2.95 -23.19
N LYS A 190 0.85 2.76 -24.07
CA LYS A 190 0.65 2.35 -25.48
C LYS A 190 0.72 0.84 -25.66
N ASP A 191 0.10 0.07 -24.78
CA ASP A 191 -0.02 -1.38 -24.94
C ASP A 191 -1.48 -1.83 -24.86
N VAL A 192 -1.70 -3.11 -25.17
CA VAL A 192 -3.05 -3.71 -25.29
C VAL A 192 -3.62 -4.25 -23.97
N TYR A 193 -2.86 -4.15 -22.89
CA TYR A 193 -3.31 -4.71 -21.63
C TYR A 193 -4.44 -3.90 -21.00
N PRO A 194 -5.37 -4.55 -20.29
CA PRO A 194 -6.50 -3.90 -19.64
C PRO A 194 -6.06 -2.80 -18.66
N LYS A 195 -6.85 -1.74 -18.58
CA LYS A 195 -6.64 -0.58 -17.74
C LYS A 195 -7.89 -0.30 -16.93
N PHE A 196 -7.72 -0.09 -15.63
CA PHE A 196 -8.81 0.09 -14.68
C PHE A 196 -8.61 1.34 -13.83
N ILE A 197 -9.72 2.02 -13.53
CA ILE A 197 -9.82 2.95 -12.41
C ILE A 197 -10.76 2.32 -11.40
N ILE A 198 -10.27 2.05 -10.20
CA ILE A 198 -11.05 1.54 -9.09
C ILE A 198 -11.29 2.69 -8.12
N ALA A 199 -12.55 3.09 -7.96
CA ALA A 199 -12.90 4.23 -7.12
C ALA A 199 -14.24 4.02 -6.42
N ARG A 200 -14.52 4.76 -5.36
CA ARG A 200 -15.82 4.74 -4.70
C ARG A 200 -16.83 5.57 -5.50
N THR A 201 -17.28 5.02 -6.62
CA THR A 201 -18.19 5.72 -7.54
C THR A 201 -19.65 5.58 -7.16
N ARG A 202 -20.05 4.45 -6.56
CA ARG A 202 -21.43 4.06 -6.27
C ARG A 202 -22.34 4.00 -7.51
N VAL A 203 -21.74 3.85 -8.67
CA VAL A 203 -22.43 3.65 -9.95
C VAL A 203 -21.94 2.34 -10.59
N PRO A 204 -22.77 1.70 -11.45
CA PRO A 204 -22.35 0.52 -12.19
C PRO A 204 -21.08 0.76 -13.00
N GLN A 205 -20.33 -0.31 -13.26
CA GLN A 205 -19.15 -0.27 -14.12
C GLN A 205 -19.45 0.35 -15.48
N TYR A 206 -18.55 1.19 -15.97
CA TYR A 206 -18.63 1.77 -17.30
C TYR A 206 -17.24 1.89 -17.94
N ASP A 207 -17.21 2.10 -19.27
CA ASP A 207 -15.98 2.31 -20.04
C ASP A 207 -15.80 3.78 -20.40
N TYR A 208 -14.58 4.26 -20.31
CA TYR A 208 -14.18 5.59 -20.78
C TYR A 208 -12.88 5.48 -21.57
N GLN A 209 -12.95 5.64 -22.89
CA GLN A 209 -11.79 5.58 -23.79
C GLN A 209 -10.96 4.28 -23.66
N GLY A 210 -11.62 3.15 -23.44
CA GLY A 210 -10.97 1.85 -23.26
C GLY A 210 -10.38 1.61 -21.86
N ILE A 211 -10.69 2.48 -20.89
CA ILE A 211 -10.38 2.30 -19.48
C ILE A 211 -11.68 1.94 -18.76
N GLN A 212 -11.68 0.84 -18.02
CA GLN A 212 -12.83 0.42 -17.23
C GLN A 212 -12.85 1.12 -15.88
N ILE A 213 -13.95 1.78 -15.56
CA ILE A 213 -14.17 2.43 -14.27
C ILE A 213 -15.10 1.54 -13.43
N ILE A 214 -14.64 1.11 -12.28
CA ILE A 214 -15.33 0.11 -11.45
C ILE A 214 -15.46 0.66 -10.02
N ASP A 215 -16.65 0.49 -9.43
CA ASP A 215 -16.84 0.77 -8.01
C ASP A 215 -16.02 -0.18 -7.15
N LEU A 216 -15.33 0.37 -6.12
CA LEU A 216 -14.44 -0.41 -5.26
C LEU A 216 -15.18 -1.58 -4.58
N ALA A 217 -16.42 -1.38 -4.09
CA ALA A 217 -17.15 -2.44 -3.43
C ALA A 217 -17.57 -3.52 -4.43
N GLU A 218 -17.97 -3.13 -5.63
CA GLU A 218 -18.28 -4.07 -6.72
C GLU A 218 -17.03 -4.87 -7.10
N TRP A 219 -15.88 -4.19 -7.28
CA TRP A 219 -14.61 -4.87 -7.63
C TRP A 219 -14.16 -5.87 -6.57
N LEU A 220 -14.34 -5.55 -5.27
CA LEU A 220 -13.97 -6.44 -4.16
C LEU A 220 -14.88 -7.68 -4.06
N THR A 221 -16.16 -7.57 -4.45
CA THR A 221 -17.15 -8.66 -4.35
C THR A 221 -17.23 -9.53 -5.59
N ASN A 222 -16.87 -8.98 -6.75
CA ASN A 222 -16.89 -9.71 -8.01
C ASN A 222 -15.53 -10.40 -8.25
N ASN A 223 -15.57 -11.69 -8.55
CA ASN A 223 -14.43 -12.35 -9.17
C ASN A 223 -14.37 -11.85 -10.61
N ILE A 224 -13.53 -10.86 -10.89
CA ILE A 224 -13.14 -10.54 -12.26
C ILE A 224 -12.20 -11.68 -12.66
N GLU A 225 -12.75 -12.66 -13.38
CA GLU A 225 -12.01 -13.70 -14.05
C GLU A 225 -11.26 -13.13 -15.26
#